data_f3478a7e270c99afbb84b781ef2011cf
#
_entry.id   f3478a7e270c99afbb84b781ef2011cf
#
_cell.length_a   1.000
_cell.length_b   1.000
_cell.length_c   1.000
_cell.angle_alpha   90.00
_cell.angle_beta   90.00
_cell.angle_gamma   90.00
#
_symmetry.space_group_name_H-M   'P 1'
#
loop_
_entity.id
_entity.type
_entity.pdbx_description
1 polymer ?
#
loop_
_entity_poly.entity_id
_entity_poly.type
_entity_poly.pdbx_seq_one_letter_code
_entity_poly.pdbx_strand_id
1 'polypeptide(L)'
;MAQAGRAHSRREGALDLRHRPAAVGTATLERSGPPPPSAAGGDQAQRLDLLLVADMVEPGSRVLDVGCGDGTLLALLRDRRNVDGRGIELSREGVGACLSKGLPVIQGDADTDLAAYPDDAFDYVILSQTIQATRRPRAVLEHLLRIGRRAIVSFPNFGHWRVRGELFFRGRMPMTDNLPETWYDTPNIHFCTIRDFVSLCRVVGARTERAVALDAGGRPVRFNMPWWVWNLFGEQAVFLLRRGERER
;
A
#
# COMPACT_ATOMS: atom_id res chain seq x y z
N MET A 1 -7.60 -9.64 82.50
CA MET A 1 -7.44 -8.21 82.15
C MET A 1 -7.79 -8.05 80.70
N ALA A 2 -8.84 -7.32 80.46
CA ALA A 2 -9.44 -7.09 79.13
C ALA A 2 -8.72 -6.03 78.33
N GLN A 3 -8.62 -6.14 77.01
CA GLN A 3 -8.61 -4.99 76.14
C GLN A 3 -9.26 -5.35 74.79
N ALA A 4 -10.25 -4.52 74.51
CA ALA A 4 -11.09 -4.54 73.34
C ALA A 4 -10.39 -4.02 72.09
N GLY A 5 -10.47 -4.71 70.97
CA GLY A 5 -10.06 -4.23 69.63
C GLY A 5 -11.29 -3.88 68.81
N ARG A 6 -11.38 -2.63 68.38
CA ARG A 6 -12.49 -2.05 67.58
C ARG A 6 -12.51 -2.60 66.20
N ALA A 7 -13.67 -3.12 65.79
CA ALA A 7 -14.00 -3.47 64.39
C ALA A 7 -14.23 -2.20 63.58
N HIS A 8 -13.51 -2.04 62.45
CA HIS A 8 -13.79 -1.03 61.44
C HIS A 8 -14.69 -1.65 60.35
N SER A 9 -15.93 -1.23 60.38
CA SER A 9 -16.93 -1.51 59.38
C SER A 9 -16.55 -0.80 58.04
N ARG A 10 -16.16 -1.55 57.01
CA ARG A 10 -16.13 -1.03 55.65
C ARG A 10 -17.53 -1.20 55.05
N ARG A 11 -18.18 -0.09 54.76
CA ARG A 11 -19.41 -0.07 53.95
C ARG A 11 -19.01 -0.32 52.50
N GLU A 12 -19.39 -1.48 51.99
CA GLU A 12 -19.42 -1.77 50.54
C GLU A 12 -20.62 -1.03 49.95
N GLY A 13 -20.32 -0.05 49.09
CA GLY A 13 -21.31 0.65 48.27
C GLY A 13 -21.74 -0.29 47.14
N ALA A 14 -22.93 -0.89 47.23
CA ALA A 14 -23.54 -1.61 46.16
C ALA A 14 -23.86 -0.67 45.01
N LEU A 15 -23.26 -0.92 43.81
CA LEU A 15 -23.54 -0.22 42.57
C LEU A 15 -24.90 -0.70 42.04
N ASP A 16 -25.90 0.18 42.05
CA ASP A 16 -27.25 -0.08 41.53
C ASP A 16 -27.24 -0.14 39.99
N LEU A 17 -27.26 -1.37 39.44
CA LEU A 17 -27.26 -1.67 38.00
C LEU A 17 -28.70 -1.69 37.40
N ARG A 18 -29.61 -0.84 37.83
CA ARG A 18 -30.94 -0.72 37.26
C ARG A 18 -31.13 0.50 36.36
N HIS A 19 -30.28 0.68 35.37
CA HIS A 19 -30.60 1.52 34.21
C HIS A 19 -30.93 0.63 33.02
N ARG A 20 -32.24 0.43 32.77
CA ARG A 20 -32.74 -0.07 31.49
C ARG A 20 -32.39 0.98 30.41
N PRO A 21 -31.68 0.63 29.32
CA PRO A 21 -31.59 1.54 28.19
C PRO A 21 -32.98 1.72 27.56
N ALA A 22 -33.39 2.96 27.40
CA ALA A 22 -34.56 3.33 26.60
C ALA A 22 -34.39 2.78 25.18
N ALA A 23 -35.47 2.27 24.60
CA ALA A 23 -35.54 1.78 23.24
C ALA A 23 -35.05 2.87 22.29
N VAL A 24 -33.89 2.66 21.67
CA VAL A 24 -33.39 3.50 20.58
C VAL A 24 -34.25 3.17 19.37
N GLY A 25 -35.09 4.13 18.99
CA GLY A 25 -35.83 4.06 17.75
C GLY A 25 -34.84 3.93 16.60
N THR A 26 -35.11 2.99 15.70
CA THR A 26 -34.41 2.82 14.43
C THR A 26 -34.70 4.04 13.55
N ALA A 27 -33.95 5.12 13.79
CA ALA A 27 -33.84 6.20 12.83
C ALA A 27 -32.89 5.70 11.74
N THR A 28 -33.44 5.42 10.57
CA THR A 28 -32.69 5.21 9.34
C THR A 28 -31.91 6.50 9.07
N LEU A 29 -30.63 6.54 9.47
CA LEU A 29 -29.71 7.58 9.07
C LEU A 29 -29.46 7.43 7.58
N GLU A 30 -30.21 8.20 6.77
CA GLU A 30 -29.86 8.42 5.38
C GLU A 30 -28.41 8.94 5.34
N ARG A 31 -27.54 8.18 4.67
CA ARG A 31 -26.14 8.54 4.42
C ARG A 31 -26.11 9.73 3.47
N SER A 32 -26.20 10.93 3.99
CA SER A 32 -25.83 12.17 3.27
C SER A 32 -24.36 12.49 3.53
N GLY A 33 -23.48 11.61 3.08
CA GLY A 33 -22.08 11.94 2.87
C GLY A 33 -21.91 12.63 1.52
N PRO A 34 -20.89 13.47 1.32
CA PRO A 34 -20.61 13.99 -0.01
C PRO A 34 -20.41 12.81 -0.97
N PRO A 35 -20.90 12.93 -2.24
CA PRO A 35 -20.74 11.87 -3.23
C PRO A 35 -19.25 11.53 -3.39
N PRO A 36 -18.89 10.25 -3.60
CA PRO A 36 -17.51 9.88 -3.84
C PRO A 36 -16.97 10.65 -5.06
N PRO A 37 -15.70 11.06 -5.06
CA PRO A 37 -15.08 11.71 -6.21
C PRO A 37 -15.27 10.83 -7.45
N SER A 38 -15.50 11.47 -8.60
CA SER A 38 -15.92 10.79 -9.82
C SER A 38 -14.96 9.66 -10.20
N ALA A 39 -15.45 8.45 -10.32
CA ALA A 39 -14.69 7.24 -10.61
C ALA A 39 -13.87 7.30 -11.94
N ALA A 40 -14.20 8.22 -12.85
CA ALA A 40 -13.56 8.33 -14.15
C ALA A 40 -12.11 8.86 -14.11
N GLY A 41 -11.75 9.71 -13.14
CA GLY A 41 -10.39 10.26 -13.01
C GLY A 41 -9.41 9.26 -12.40
N GLY A 42 -9.85 8.51 -11.39
CA GLY A 42 -9.03 7.48 -10.72
C GLY A 42 -8.67 6.32 -11.65
N ASP A 43 -9.61 5.85 -12.46
CA ASP A 43 -9.40 4.74 -13.40
C ASP A 43 -8.39 5.10 -14.51
N GLN A 44 -8.37 6.35 -14.97
CA GLN A 44 -7.41 6.80 -15.98
C GLN A 44 -6.00 6.98 -15.41
N ALA A 45 -5.86 7.50 -14.20
CA ALA A 45 -4.57 7.65 -13.53
C ALA A 45 -3.97 6.28 -13.19
N GLN A 46 -4.79 5.34 -12.71
CA GLN A 46 -4.39 3.95 -12.42
C GLN A 46 -3.96 3.20 -13.69
N ARG A 47 -4.54 3.48 -14.84
CA ARG A 47 -4.09 2.91 -16.11
C ARG A 47 -2.74 3.45 -16.57
N LEU A 48 -2.42 4.70 -16.26
CA LEU A 48 -1.15 5.31 -16.65
C LEU A 48 0.01 4.82 -15.81
N ASP A 49 -0.18 4.56 -14.51
CA ASP A 49 0.86 3.98 -13.66
C ASP A 49 1.18 2.54 -14.06
N LEU A 50 0.17 1.71 -14.39
CA LEU A 50 0.38 0.35 -14.90
C LEU A 50 1.14 0.33 -16.23
N LEU A 51 0.83 1.27 -17.14
CA LEU A 51 1.56 1.42 -18.39
C LEU A 51 3.03 1.80 -18.16
N LEU A 52 3.28 2.71 -17.21
CA LEU A 52 4.63 3.11 -16.83
C LEU A 52 5.41 1.93 -16.24
N VAL A 53 4.79 1.13 -15.37
CA VAL A 53 5.38 -0.10 -14.84
C VAL A 53 5.71 -1.07 -15.98
N ALA A 54 4.77 -1.27 -16.90
CA ALA A 54 4.99 -2.15 -18.06
C ALA A 54 6.14 -1.66 -18.97
N ASP A 55 6.33 -0.35 -19.08
CA ASP A 55 7.43 0.23 -19.86
C ASP A 55 8.82 0.05 -19.21
N MET A 56 8.86 -0.24 -17.90
CA MET A 56 10.11 -0.54 -17.18
C MET A 56 10.51 -2.02 -17.28
N VAL A 57 9.61 -2.90 -17.76
CA VAL A 57 9.86 -4.34 -17.88
C VAL A 57 10.35 -4.68 -19.28
N GLU A 58 11.46 -5.40 -19.38
CA GLU A 58 12.00 -5.89 -20.64
C GLU A 58 11.11 -7.02 -21.22
N PRO A 59 10.88 -7.04 -22.53
CA PRO A 59 10.09 -8.11 -23.16
C PRO A 59 10.67 -9.51 -22.88
N GLY A 60 9.79 -10.50 -22.69
CA GLY A 60 10.17 -11.90 -22.47
C GLY A 60 10.73 -12.21 -21.09
N SER A 61 10.70 -11.24 -20.15
CA SER A 61 11.20 -11.42 -18.79
C SER A 61 10.31 -12.33 -17.95
N ARG A 62 10.91 -12.97 -16.93
CA ARG A 62 10.18 -13.64 -15.84
C ARG A 62 9.80 -12.61 -14.79
N VAL A 63 8.49 -12.49 -14.51
CA VAL A 63 7.95 -11.46 -13.62
C VAL A 63 7.17 -12.10 -12.48
N LEU A 64 7.40 -11.66 -11.25
CA LEU A 64 6.56 -11.94 -10.10
C LEU A 64 5.85 -10.65 -9.69
N ASP A 65 4.51 -10.66 -9.73
CA ASP A 65 3.66 -9.55 -9.27
C ASP A 65 3.11 -9.87 -7.88
N VAL A 66 3.54 -9.12 -6.87
CA VAL A 66 3.21 -9.34 -5.46
C VAL A 66 2.06 -8.41 -5.05
N GLY A 67 0.95 -9.00 -4.62
CA GLY A 67 -0.31 -8.28 -4.43
C GLY A 67 -0.93 -7.92 -5.78
N CYS A 68 -1.04 -8.92 -6.69
CA CYS A 68 -1.44 -8.68 -8.07
C CYS A 68 -2.93 -8.31 -8.25
N GLY A 69 -3.72 -8.32 -7.18
CA GLY A 69 -5.14 -7.97 -7.18
C GLY A 69 -5.93 -8.81 -8.19
N ASP A 70 -6.63 -8.16 -9.09
CA ASP A 70 -7.39 -8.81 -10.16
C ASP A 70 -6.55 -9.27 -11.36
N GLY A 71 -5.23 -9.08 -11.32
CA GLY A 71 -4.28 -9.45 -12.36
C GLY A 71 -4.23 -8.50 -13.56
N THR A 72 -4.78 -7.30 -13.47
CA THR A 72 -4.78 -6.33 -14.58
C THR A 72 -3.37 -5.99 -15.06
N LEU A 73 -2.40 -5.80 -14.13
CA LEU A 73 -1.00 -5.56 -14.50
C LEU A 73 -0.38 -6.79 -15.17
N LEU A 74 -0.59 -7.99 -14.63
CA LEU A 74 -0.08 -9.23 -15.22
C LEU A 74 -0.60 -9.47 -16.63
N ALA A 75 -1.90 -9.23 -16.85
CA ALA A 75 -2.49 -9.32 -18.19
C ALA A 75 -1.85 -8.33 -19.16
N LEU A 76 -1.67 -7.07 -18.72
CA LEU A 76 -1.02 -6.02 -19.51
C LEU A 76 0.42 -6.40 -19.88
N LEU A 77 1.18 -6.94 -18.94
CA LEU A 77 2.57 -7.38 -19.15
C LEU A 77 2.64 -8.56 -20.11
N ARG A 78 1.77 -9.56 -19.95
CA ARG A 78 1.65 -10.69 -20.89
C ARG A 78 1.38 -10.19 -22.30
N ASP A 79 0.37 -9.34 -22.47
CA ASP A 79 -0.13 -8.95 -23.79
C ASP A 79 0.82 -7.96 -24.50
N ARG A 80 1.50 -7.07 -23.76
CA ARG A 80 2.38 -6.05 -24.36
C ARG A 80 3.86 -6.40 -24.37
N ARG A 81 4.32 -7.21 -23.40
CA ARG A 81 5.74 -7.51 -23.20
C ARG A 81 6.07 -8.99 -23.34
N ASN A 82 5.06 -9.84 -23.55
CA ASN A 82 5.24 -11.29 -23.67
C ASN A 82 6.03 -11.89 -22.51
N VAL A 83 5.71 -11.47 -21.27
CA VAL A 83 6.40 -11.93 -20.06
C VAL A 83 5.89 -13.30 -19.60
N ASP A 84 6.77 -14.09 -18.95
CA ASP A 84 6.35 -15.21 -18.08
C ASP A 84 6.00 -14.65 -16.70
N GLY A 85 4.73 -14.23 -16.54
CA GLY A 85 4.24 -13.57 -15.35
C GLY A 85 3.58 -14.52 -14.38
N ARG A 86 3.87 -14.36 -13.08
CA ARG A 86 3.23 -15.07 -11.98
C ARG A 86 2.75 -14.09 -10.93
N GLY A 87 1.60 -14.36 -10.30
CA GLY A 87 1.03 -13.52 -9.26
C GLY A 87 1.06 -14.16 -7.88
N ILE A 88 1.20 -13.34 -6.85
CA ILE A 88 0.83 -13.66 -5.46
C ILE A 88 -0.28 -12.70 -5.07
N GLU A 89 -1.38 -13.22 -4.53
CA GLU A 89 -2.50 -12.41 -4.08
C GLU A 89 -3.07 -12.97 -2.77
N LEU A 90 -3.35 -12.08 -1.82
CA LEU A 90 -3.86 -12.46 -0.51
C LEU A 90 -5.35 -12.82 -0.56
N SER A 91 -6.16 -12.06 -1.29
CA SER A 91 -7.61 -12.19 -1.33
C SER A 91 -8.04 -13.33 -2.28
N ARG A 92 -9.04 -14.10 -1.85
CA ARG A 92 -9.60 -15.15 -2.70
C ARG A 92 -10.30 -14.60 -3.94
N GLU A 93 -10.91 -13.42 -3.81
CA GLU A 93 -11.57 -12.73 -4.92
C GLU A 93 -10.54 -12.37 -6.01
N GLY A 94 -9.40 -11.79 -5.61
CA GLY A 94 -8.32 -11.44 -6.55
C GLY A 94 -7.73 -12.66 -7.23
N VAL A 95 -7.47 -13.74 -6.48
CA VAL A 95 -7.02 -15.02 -7.05
C VAL A 95 -8.04 -15.55 -8.07
N GLY A 96 -9.34 -15.55 -7.73
CA GLY A 96 -10.41 -15.97 -8.65
C GLY A 96 -10.46 -15.11 -9.91
N ALA A 97 -10.30 -13.80 -9.79
CA ALA A 97 -10.26 -12.87 -10.92
C ALA A 97 -9.05 -13.14 -11.83
N CYS A 98 -7.86 -13.38 -11.28
CA CYS A 98 -6.67 -13.76 -12.05
C CYS A 98 -6.88 -15.07 -12.81
N LEU A 99 -7.39 -16.10 -12.15
CA LEU A 99 -7.65 -17.41 -12.76
C LEU A 99 -8.66 -17.31 -13.90
N SER A 100 -9.70 -16.48 -13.76
CA SER A 100 -10.68 -16.25 -14.82
C SER A 100 -10.07 -15.62 -16.08
N LYS A 101 -8.97 -14.86 -15.92
CA LYS A 101 -8.17 -14.27 -17.03
C LYS A 101 -7.08 -15.24 -17.54
N GLY A 102 -7.02 -16.48 -17.03
CA GLY A 102 -5.99 -17.46 -17.37
C GLY A 102 -4.58 -17.07 -16.93
N LEU A 103 -4.47 -16.32 -15.83
CA LEU A 103 -3.19 -15.88 -15.30
C LEU A 103 -2.69 -16.84 -14.20
N PRO A 104 -1.40 -17.22 -14.21
CA PRO A 104 -0.81 -18.01 -13.13
C PRO A 104 -0.75 -17.19 -11.84
N VAL A 105 -1.46 -17.63 -10.82
CA VAL A 105 -1.51 -16.95 -9.51
C VAL A 105 -1.55 -17.98 -8.40
N ILE A 106 -0.93 -17.66 -7.27
CA ILE A 106 -1.07 -18.40 -6.01
C ILE A 106 -1.66 -17.49 -4.94
N GLN A 107 -2.46 -18.07 -4.04
CA GLN A 107 -2.87 -17.36 -2.84
C GLN A 107 -1.70 -17.32 -1.86
N GLY A 108 -1.33 -16.12 -1.38
CA GLY A 108 -0.22 -15.95 -0.45
C GLY A 108 -0.15 -14.55 0.14
N ASP A 109 0.56 -14.44 1.27
CA ASP A 109 0.81 -13.20 2.00
C ASP A 109 2.24 -12.72 1.73
N ALA A 110 2.39 -11.50 1.21
CA ALA A 110 3.69 -10.88 0.94
C ALA A 110 4.59 -10.78 2.20
N ASP A 111 4.00 -10.68 3.38
CA ASP A 111 4.75 -10.57 4.65
C ASP A 111 5.38 -11.89 5.11
N THR A 112 4.89 -13.04 4.65
CA THR A 112 5.32 -14.37 5.12
C THR A 112 5.89 -15.25 4.02
N ASP A 113 5.30 -15.25 2.83
CA ASP A 113 5.54 -16.30 1.83
C ASP A 113 6.69 -15.97 0.90
N LEU A 114 7.09 -14.68 0.80
CA LEU A 114 8.25 -14.28 0.00
C LEU A 114 9.55 -14.92 0.48
N ALA A 115 9.66 -15.28 1.76
CA ALA A 115 10.83 -15.95 2.30
C ALA A 115 11.15 -17.30 1.63
N ALA A 116 10.12 -18.00 1.14
CA ALA A 116 10.25 -19.32 0.49
C ALA A 116 10.76 -19.26 -0.96
N TYR A 117 10.77 -18.10 -1.59
CA TYR A 117 11.23 -17.95 -2.96
C TYR A 117 12.76 -17.99 -3.04
N PRO A 118 13.34 -18.65 -4.08
CA PRO A 118 14.77 -18.64 -4.32
C PRO A 118 15.32 -17.24 -4.67
N ASP A 119 16.61 -17.04 -4.44
CA ASP A 119 17.30 -15.84 -4.88
C ASP A 119 17.37 -15.79 -6.41
N ASP A 120 17.23 -14.57 -6.97
CA ASP A 120 17.33 -14.29 -8.41
C ASP A 120 16.42 -15.17 -9.28
N ALA A 121 15.29 -15.65 -8.73
CA ALA A 121 14.32 -16.50 -9.41
C ALA A 121 13.59 -15.79 -10.56
N PHE A 122 13.47 -14.47 -10.47
CA PHE A 122 12.78 -13.62 -11.44
C PHE A 122 13.69 -12.49 -11.95
N ASP A 123 13.42 -12.04 -13.17
CA ASP A 123 14.12 -10.87 -13.72
C ASP A 123 13.57 -9.58 -13.12
N TYR A 124 12.24 -9.55 -12.86
CA TYR A 124 11.56 -8.46 -12.16
C TYR A 124 10.62 -9.00 -11.08
N VAL A 125 10.62 -8.35 -9.92
CA VAL A 125 9.58 -8.52 -8.91
C VAL A 125 8.87 -7.18 -8.74
N ILE A 126 7.55 -7.18 -8.88
CA ILE A 126 6.74 -5.96 -8.85
C ILE A 126 5.91 -5.95 -7.57
N LEU A 127 5.82 -4.79 -6.93
CA LEU A 127 4.95 -4.50 -5.79
C LEU A 127 4.22 -3.19 -6.10
N SER A 128 3.10 -3.30 -6.81
CA SER A 128 2.34 -2.14 -7.25
C SER A 128 1.28 -1.78 -6.21
N GLN A 129 1.30 -0.53 -5.72
CA GLN A 129 0.33 0.03 -4.78
C GLN A 129 0.08 -0.84 -3.51
N THR A 130 1.10 -1.59 -3.06
CA THR A 130 0.92 -2.60 -2.01
C THR A 130 1.85 -2.39 -0.80
N ILE A 131 3.01 -1.74 -0.97
CA ILE A 131 4.02 -1.63 0.10
C ILE A 131 3.46 -0.97 1.38
N GLN A 132 2.57 -0.01 1.25
CA GLN A 132 1.94 0.70 2.37
C GLN A 132 0.90 -0.17 3.12
N ALA A 133 0.46 -1.27 2.52
CA ALA A 133 -0.46 -2.23 3.11
C ALA A 133 0.24 -3.42 3.78
N THR A 134 1.55 -3.60 3.57
CA THR A 134 2.34 -4.67 4.20
C THR A 134 2.65 -4.33 5.66
N ARG A 135 2.72 -5.36 6.52
CA ARG A 135 3.04 -5.19 7.96
C ARG A 135 4.53 -4.90 8.19
N ARG A 136 5.40 -5.42 7.31
CA ARG A 136 6.86 -5.31 7.42
C ARG A 136 7.49 -4.82 6.12
N PRO A 137 7.23 -3.56 5.72
CA PRO A 137 7.66 -3.01 4.41
C PRO A 137 9.16 -3.17 4.14
N ARG A 138 10.00 -3.04 5.18
CA ARG A 138 11.44 -3.23 5.07
C ARG A 138 11.78 -4.67 4.68
N ALA A 139 11.25 -5.66 5.39
CA ALA A 139 11.52 -7.07 5.11
C ALA A 139 10.97 -7.47 3.73
N VAL A 140 9.79 -6.99 3.37
CA VAL A 140 9.22 -7.20 2.04
C VAL A 140 10.15 -6.64 0.97
N LEU A 141 10.63 -5.40 1.09
CA LEU A 141 11.54 -4.80 0.11
C LEU A 141 12.87 -5.56 0.01
N GLU A 142 13.43 -6.04 1.13
CA GLU A 142 14.62 -6.89 1.16
C GLU A 142 14.37 -8.20 0.38
N HIS A 143 13.19 -8.82 0.53
CA HIS A 143 12.80 -10.02 -0.22
C HIS A 143 12.61 -9.73 -1.71
N LEU A 144 11.97 -8.64 -2.10
CA LEU A 144 11.83 -8.26 -3.52
C LEU A 144 13.21 -8.17 -4.20
N LEU A 145 14.16 -7.49 -3.53
CA LEU A 145 15.54 -7.32 -4.01
C LEU A 145 16.35 -8.62 -4.01
N ARG A 146 15.97 -9.61 -3.20
CA ARG A 146 16.60 -10.94 -3.15
C ARG A 146 16.07 -11.84 -4.25
N ILE A 147 14.74 -11.85 -4.44
CA ILE A 147 14.04 -12.75 -5.37
C ILE A 147 14.22 -12.29 -6.81
N GLY A 148 14.20 -10.97 -7.05
CA GLY A 148 14.33 -10.38 -8.37
C GLY A 148 15.70 -9.76 -8.60
N ARG A 149 16.16 -9.80 -9.85
CA ARG A 149 17.31 -9.01 -10.29
C ARG A 149 17.02 -7.52 -10.21
N ARG A 150 15.78 -7.15 -10.48
CA ARG A 150 15.21 -5.81 -10.33
C ARG A 150 13.89 -5.87 -9.58
N ALA A 151 13.61 -4.84 -8.81
CA ALA A 151 12.31 -4.67 -8.14
C ALA A 151 11.64 -3.39 -8.63
N ILE A 152 10.34 -3.45 -8.94
CA ILE A 152 9.53 -2.27 -9.26
C ILE A 152 8.55 -2.07 -8.11
N VAL A 153 8.56 -0.87 -7.52
CA VAL A 153 7.67 -0.53 -6.40
C VAL A 153 6.92 0.74 -6.72
N SER A 154 5.59 0.71 -6.61
CA SER A 154 4.76 1.91 -6.70
C SER A 154 3.93 2.10 -5.44
N PHE A 155 3.67 3.35 -5.08
CA PHE A 155 2.89 3.70 -3.89
C PHE A 155 2.34 5.13 -3.97
N PRO A 156 1.21 5.42 -3.27
CA PRO A 156 0.68 6.76 -3.11
C PRO A 156 1.57 7.56 -2.16
N ASN A 157 1.79 8.84 -2.49
CA ASN A 157 2.65 9.72 -1.72
C ASN A 157 1.88 10.54 -0.69
N PHE A 158 1.95 10.17 0.58
CA PHE A 158 1.39 10.95 1.69
C PHE A 158 2.09 12.30 1.94
N GLY A 159 3.23 12.55 1.29
CA GLY A 159 3.94 13.83 1.33
C GLY A 159 3.40 14.90 0.38
N HIS A 160 2.39 14.61 -0.44
CA HIS A 160 1.81 15.52 -1.40
C HIS A 160 1.19 16.77 -0.74
N TRP A 161 1.28 17.93 -1.38
CA TRP A 161 0.83 19.20 -0.81
C TRP A 161 -0.66 19.23 -0.43
N ARG A 162 -1.55 18.53 -1.17
CA ARG A 162 -2.98 18.41 -0.83
C ARG A 162 -3.17 17.67 0.47
N VAL A 163 -2.47 16.53 0.65
CA VAL A 163 -2.50 15.73 1.88
C VAL A 163 -2.08 16.58 3.08
N ARG A 164 -0.97 17.32 2.93
CA ARG A 164 -0.49 18.24 3.97
C ARG A 164 -1.48 19.36 4.25
N GLY A 165 -2.07 19.95 3.19
CA GLY A 165 -3.06 21.01 3.32
C GLY A 165 -4.32 20.55 4.04
N GLU A 166 -4.85 19.38 3.74
CA GLU A 166 -6.00 18.81 4.44
C GLU A 166 -5.73 18.60 5.93
N LEU A 167 -4.58 18.00 6.25
CA LEU A 167 -4.17 17.82 7.65
C LEU A 167 -3.97 19.14 8.37
N PHE A 168 -3.31 20.11 7.74
CA PHE A 168 -2.98 21.39 8.37
C PHE A 168 -4.21 22.29 8.56
N PHE A 169 -5.05 22.44 7.53
CA PHE A 169 -6.18 23.39 7.57
C PHE A 169 -7.47 22.77 8.11
N ARG A 170 -7.69 21.47 7.92
CA ARG A 170 -8.93 20.80 8.32
C ARG A 170 -8.78 19.86 9.50
N GLY A 171 -7.55 19.50 9.87
CA GLY A 171 -7.28 18.54 10.95
C GLY A 171 -7.90 17.15 10.71
N ARG A 172 -8.08 16.77 9.45
CA ARG A 172 -8.68 15.48 9.05
C ARG A 172 -7.73 14.70 8.16
N MET A 173 -7.81 13.36 8.25
CA MET A 173 -7.09 12.50 7.30
C MET A 173 -7.59 12.77 5.88
N PRO A 174 -6.68 12.98 4.94
CA PRO A 174 -7.04 13.34 3.58
C PRO A 174 -7.68 12.16 2.84
N MET A 175 -8.66 12.49 2.01
CA MET A 175 -9.22 11.59 1.01
C MET A 175 -8.93 12.20 -0.35
N THR A 176 -8.24 11.46 -1.21
CA THR A 176 -7.88 11.88 -2.58
C THR A 176 -8.24 10.77 -3.57
N ASP A 177 -8.14 11.04 -4.87
CA ASP A 177 -8.41 10.02 -5.89
C ASP A 177 -7.51 8.77 -5.73
N ASN A 178 -6.29 8.97 -5.22
CA ASN A 178 -5.33 7.89 -4.93
C ASN A 178 -5.43 7.33 -3.49
N LEU A 179 -6.24 7.95 -2.64
CA LEU A 179 -6.53 7.55 -1.26
C LEU A 179 -8.03 7.73 -1.02
N PRO A 180 -8.88 6.93 -1.68
CA PRO A 180 -10.33 7.18 -1.69
C PRO A 180 -11.02 6.73 -0.40
N GLU A 181 -10.35 5.92 0.43
CA GLU A 181 -10.94 5.29 1.58
C GLU A 181 -10.82 6.14 2.84
N THR A 182 -11.74 5.96 3.76
CA THR A 182 -11.69 6.59 5.07
C THR A 182 -10.55 6.00 5.90
N TRP A 183 -10.06 6.75 6.91
CA TRP A 183 -8.94 6.31 7.74
C TRP A 183 -9.20 5.01 8.52
N TYR A 184 -10.46 4.62 8.71
CA TYR A 184 -10.86 3.41 9.43
C TYR A 184 -11.21 2.23 8.51
N ASP A 185 -11.34 2.44 7.20
CA ASP A 185 -11.64 1.39 6.21
C ASP A 185 -10.45 1.11 5.28
N THR A 186 -9.41 1.95 5.31
CA THR A 186 -8.26 1.84 4.40
C THR A 186 -7.38 0.63 4.71
N PRO A 187 -6.92 -0.13 3.72
CA PRO A 187 -5.90 -1.15 3.88
C PRO A 187 -4.50 -0.55 4.13
N ASN A 188 -4.33 0.76 3.93
CA ASN A 188 -3.04 1.43 4.07
C ASN A 188 -2.67 1.60 5.54
N ILE A 189 -1.80 0.75 6.07
CA ILE A 189 -1.35 0.77 7.46
C ILE A 189 -0.07 1.58 7.66
N HIS A 190 0.67 1.89 6.59
CA HIS A 190 1.86 2.75 6.61
C HIS A 190 1.71 3.94 5.68
N PHE A 191 1.89 5.14 6.23
CA PHE A 191 1.85 6.38 5.46
C PHE A 191 3.24 6.68 4.91
N CYS A 192 3.48 6.26 3.67
CA CYS A 192 4.77 6.41 3.01
C CYS A 192 4.86 7.73 2.24
N THR A 193 5.97 8.45 2.38
CA THR A 193 6.30 9.56 1.49
C THR A 193 7.43 9.17 0.54
N ILE A 194 7.60 9.89 -0.58
CA ILE A 194 8.72 9.64 -1.50
C ILE A 194 10.07 9.75 -0.78
N ARG A 195 10.22 10.70 0.14
CA ARG A 195 11.47 10.87 0.90
C ARG A 195 11.72 9.72 1.87
N ASP A 196 10.69 9.21 2.53
CA ASP A 196 10.80 8.07 3.45
C ASP A 196 11.18 6.81 2.67
N PHE A 197 10.58 6.58 1.50
CA PHE A 197 10.92 5.45 0.66
C PHE A 197 12.36 5.51 0.15
N VAL A 198 12.84 6.67 -0.29
CA VAL A 198 14.26 6.87 -0.67
C VAL A 198 15.19 6.60 0.52
N SER A 199 14.79 6.97 1.74
CA SER A 199 15.56 6.65 2.95
C SER A 199 15.56 5.15 3.24
N LEU A 200 14.41 4.47 3.07
CA LEU A 200 14.32 3.02 3.19
C LEU A 200 15.20 2.30 2.17
N CYS A 201 15.23 2.75 0.90
CA CYS A 201 16.11 2.21 -0.13
C CYS A 201 17.59 2.24 0.31
N ARG A 202 18.04 3.33 0.93
CA ARG A 202 19.42 3.42 1.46
C ARG A 202 19.67 2.43 2.59
N VAL A 203 18.70 2.26 3.51
CA VAL A 203 18.80 1.34 4.64
C VAL A 203 18.93 -0.11 4.18
N VAL A 204 18.18 -0.51 3.13
CA VAL A 204 18.24 -1.89 2.59
C VAL A 204 19.33 -2.08 1.53
N GLY A 205 20.11 -1.03 1.23
CA GLY A 205 21.18 -1.09 0.23
C GLY A 205 20.66 -1.20 -1.20
N ALA A 206 19.46 -0.71 -1.50
CA ALA A 206 18.92 -0.67 -2.84
C ALA A 206 19.47 0.52 -3.64
N ARG A 207 19.78 0.29 -4.92
CA ARG A 207 20.13 1.34 -5.88
C ARG A 207 18.92 1.64 -6.76
N THR A 208 18.53 2.90 -6.85
CA THR A 208 17.50 3.34 -7.77
C THR A 208 18.08 3.46 -9.18
N GLU A 209 17.59 2.67 -10.13
CA GLU A 209 17.94 2.76 -11.55
C GLU A 209 17.07 3.80 -12.25
N ARG A 210 15.78 3.82 -11.93
CA ARG A 210 14.81 4.78 -12.47
C ARG A 210 13.78 5.10 -11.39
N ALA A 211 13.36 6.35 -11.34
CA ALA A 211 12.22 6.77 -10.52
C ALA A 211 11.37 7.75 -11.32
N VAL A 212 10.06 7.71 -11.11
CA VAL A 212 9.11 8.62 -11.72
C VAL A 212 8.07 8.97 -10.66
N ALA A 213 7.84 10.27 -10.47
CA ALA A 213 6.70 10.76 -9.72
C ALA A 213 5.57 11.12 -10.71
N LEU A 214 4.34 10.78 -10.37
CA LEU A 214 3.15 11.07 -11.17
C LEU A 214 2.30 12.11 -10.45
N ASP A 215 1.70 13.02 -11.22
CA ASP A 215 0.68 13.95 -10.72
C ASP A 215 -0.71 13.26 -10.62
N ALA A 216 -1.72 14.01 -10.19
CA ALA A 216 -3.10 13.54 -10.09
C ALA A 216 -3.69 12.99 -11.41
N GLY A 217 -3.19 13.45 -12.54
CA GLY A 217 -3.60 12.97 -13.87
C GLY A 217 -2.76 11.80 -14.36
N GLY A 218 -1.88 11.21 -13.54
CA GLY A 218 -0.97 10.13 -13.94
C GLY A 218 0.16 10.57 -14.87
N ARG A 219 0.41 11.88 -15.01
CA ARG A 219 1.48 12.41 -15.86
C ARG A 219 2.78 12.53 -15.07
N PRO A 220 3.93 12.20 -15.68
CA PRO A 220 5.21 12.35 -15.02
C PRO A 220 5.49 13.81 -14.60
N VAL A 221 5.77 14.00 -13.31
CA VAL A 221 6.35 15.25 -12.81
C VAL A 221 7.75 15.37 -13.36
N ARG A 222 8.14 16.56 -13.83
CA ARG A 222 9.37 16.82 -14.59
C ARG A 222 10.57 16.04 -14.06
N PHE A 223 11.35 15.44 -14.98
CA PHE A 223 12.60 14.75 -14.70
C PHE A 223 13.64 15.68 -14.03
N ASN A 224 14.53 15.11 -13.23
CA ASN A 224 15.67 15.81 -12.57
C ASN A 224 15.31 16.85 -11.51
N MET A 225 14.16 16.74 -10.89
CA MET A 225 13.84 17.56 -9.73
C MET A 225 14.37 16.91 -8.43
N PRO A 226 14.80 17.73 -7.45
CA PRO A 226 15.16 17.23 -6.13
C PRO A 226 14.00 16.46 -5.48
N TRP A 227 14.31 15.45 -4.66
CA TRP A 227 13.32 14.61 -3.98
C TRP A 227 12.26 15.39 -3.20
N TRP A 228 12.57 16.57 -2.69
CA TRP A 228 11.61 17.39 -1.96
C TRP A 228 10.52 17.97 -2.89
N VAL A 229 10.84 18.27 -4.16
CA VAL A 229 9.86 18.73 -5.17
C VAL A 229 8.94 17.57 -5.53
N TRP A 230 9.50 16.40 -5.81
CA TRP A 230 8.68 15.20 -6.08
C TRP A 230 7.80 14.84 -4.90
N ASN A 231 8.33 14.97 -3.68
CA ASN A 231 7.57 14.72 -2.45
C ASN A 231 6.43 15.71 -2.23
N LEU A 232 6.52 16.91 -2.80
CA LEU A 232 5.48 17.94 -2.68
C LEU A 232 4.43 17.86 -3.79
N PHE A 233 4.84 17.55 -5.02
CA PHE A 233 3.98 17.63 -6.21
C PHE A 233 3.62 16.28 -6.83
N GLY A 234 4.31 15.19 -6.48
CA GLY A 234 3.95 13.84 -6.90
C GLY A 234 2.86 13.26 -6.00
N GLU A 235 1.78 12.79 -6.59
CA GLU A 235 0.73 12.05 -5.86
C GLU A 235 1.06 10.56 -5.72
N GLN A 236 1.78 10.03 -6.71
CA GLN A 236 2.27 8.65 -6.73
C GLN A 236 3.73 8.63 -7.13
N ALA A 237 4.42 7.55 -6.80
CA ALA A 237 5.78 7.32 -7.27
C ALA A 237 5.97 5.86 -7.71
N VAL A 238 6.77 5.68 -8.76
CA VAL A 238 7.21 4.38 -9.27
C VAL A 238 8.73 4.34 -9.26
N PHE A 239 9.30 3.33 -8.65
CA PHE A 239 10.73 3.12 -8.54
C PHE A 239 11.14 1.80 -9.17
N LEU A 240 12.13 1.83 -10.04
CA LEU A 240 12.88 0.67 -10.50
C LEU A 240 14.17 0.59 -9.69
N LEU A 241 14.33 -0.49 -8.98
CA LEU A 241 15.41 -0.73 -8.03
C LEU A 241 16.20 -1.97 -8.42
N ARG A 242 17.48 -1.98 -8.04
CA ARG A 242 18.30 -3.19 -8.00
C ARG A 242 19.02 -3.32 -6.67
N ARG A 243 19.50 -4.52 -6.36
CA ARG A 243 20.38 -4.73 -5.23
C ARG A 243 21.67 -3.94 -5.42
N GLY A 244 22.06 -3.14 -4.43
CA GLY A 244 23.36 -2.50 -4.42
C GLY A 244 24.46 -3.55 -4.30
N GLU A 245 25.60 -3.32 -4.93
CA GLU A 245 26.80 -4.11 -4.66
C GLU A 245 27.18 -3.88 -3.18
N ARG A 246 27.24 -4.94 -2.38
CA ARG A 246 27.85 -4.84 -1.05
C ARG A 246 29.32 -4.51 -1.30
N GLU A 247 29.76 -3.33 -0.90
CA GLU A 247 31.18 -3.09 -0.73
C GLU A 247 31.72 -4.19 0.21
N ARG A 248 32.60 -5.02 -0.33
CA ARG A 248 33.27 -6.10 0.40
C ARG A 248 34.36 -5.52 1.28
#